data_52f7cb946c4080ce47dd4a22a7132784
#
_entry.id   52f7cb946c4080ce47dd4a22a7132784
#
_cell.length_a   1.000
_cell.length_b   1.000
_cell.length_c   1.000
_cell.angle_alpha   90.00
_cell.angle_beta   90.00
_cell.angle_gamma   90.00
#
_symmetry.space_group_name_H-M   'P 1'
#
loop_
_entity.id
_entity.type
_entity.pdbx_description
1 polymer ?
#
loop_
_entity_poly.entity_id
_entity_poly.type
_entity_poly.pdbx_seq_one_letter_code
_entity_poly.pdbx_strand_id
1 'polypeptide(L)'
;MIPSPPQRLGSGRWYGPGDVNAFFGLAVDNLTNLVVLAGLLVGVFGFPSDLVLYRIVPGTALGVLAGDLWYTWLARRLARETGRPDVTAMPFGVDTPSLFGITFGVLGPVMLATHDPVLAWKVGMGVTIAMGVSKLALSFAGESVRRLVPRAGLLGSIAGVSVLLIAFLPMLKVITDPLVGFLSLGLILVALVGRIALPGRIPGALAAVVVGSLVYGAERWAGIAPGSHALTVPGEWRLAIPWPTLAWLDALGETWGALSVALPFALATVIGGIDNTESAIAAGDRYRTRDILLTEALATILAGLCGGVVQNTPYVGHPAYKAMGARAGYTLATGLLIGLGAMGGVVSILVGLVPEAAVAPILIFVGLEITAQAFVATPQRHAPAVALAFVPTTAALITIELSGILGSLGLAAGAIRGEAARTVEALRLLGNGFILSALLWAAAAAMIIDRRLLAAAAFLAAGSLGSLCGLIHSPLASGGLFWPGGSGSVWPGLLTGGYGLLAGLLALLAPWGEAGGSATGADRDPHRSQETHA
;
A
#
# COMPACT_ATOMS: atom_id res chain seq x y z
N MET A 1 38.63 -36.54 28.68
CA MET A 1 37.31 -35.86 28.62
C MET A 1 36.56 -36.40 27.44
N ILE A 2 35.54 -37.19 27.66
CA ILE A 2 34.65 -37.72 26.61
C ILE A 2 33.71 -36.58 26.22
N PRO A 3 33.60 -36.18 24.95
CA PRO A 3 32.65 -35.19 24.55
C PRO A 3 31.24 -35.68 24.80
N SER A 4 30.45 -34.89 25.51
CA SER A 4 29.03 -35.16 25.76
C SER A 4 28.31 -35.34 24.41
N PRO A 5 27.38 -36.32 24.29
CA PRO A 5 26.65 -36.55 23.07
C PRO A 5 25.81 -35.28 22.72
N PRO A 6 25.65 -34.99 21.43
CA PRO A 6 24.85 -33.84 21.03
C PRO A 6 23.46 -34.01 21.61
N GLN A 7 23.02 -33.04 22.41
CA GLN A 7 21.66 -32.96 22.91
C GLN A 7 20.73 -33.03 21.68
N ARG A 8 19.92 -34.08 21.63
CA ARG A 8 18.80 -34.16 20.65
C ARG A 8 17.97 -32.91 20.86
N LEU A 9 18.11 -31.95 19.94
CA LEU A 9 17.26 -30.77 19.87
C LEU A 9 15.82 -31.27 19.83
N GLY A 10 15.10 -31.08 20.93
CA GLY A 10 13.70 -31.41 21.04
C GLY A 10 12.95 -30.81 19.85
N SER A 11 11.95 -31.52 19.36
CA SER A 11 11.04 -31.10 18.28
C SER A 11 10.57 -29.66 18.57
N GLY A 12 11.26 -28.68 17.98
CA GLY A 12 11.05 -27.27 18.27
C GLY A 12 9.58 -26.93 17.99
N ARG A 13 8.88 -26.53 19.02
CA ARG A 13 7.48 -26.10 18.92
C ARG A 13 7.46 -24.94 17.92
N TRP A 14 6.75 -25.10 16.81
CA TRP A 14 6.58 -24.10 15.75
C TRP A 14 5.67 -22.93 16.18
N TYR A 15 5.15 -22.95 17.41
CA TYR A 15 4.37 -21.92 18.06
C TYR A 15 4.96 -21.57 19.44
N GLY A 16 4.72 -20.32 19.88
CA GLY A 16 5.20 -19.80 21.17
C GLY A 16 4.21 -18.82 21.82
N PRO A 17 4.46 -18.41 23.07
CA PRO A 17 3.58 -17.46 23.78
C PRO A 17 3.43 -16.12 23.06
N GLY A 18 4.47 -15.68 22.34
CA GLY A 18 4.47 -14.45 21.55
C GLY A 18 3.51 -14.48 20.37
N ASP A 19 3.14 -15.67 19.87
CA ASP A 19 2.21 -15.80 18.75
C ASP A 19 0.82 -15.21 19.05
N VAL A 20 0.38 -15.20 20.32
CA VAL A 20 -0.92 -14.63 20.68
C VAL A 20 -0.94 -13.12 20.45
N ASN A 21 0.06 -12.39 20.95
CA ASN A 21 0.15 -10.94 20.75
C ASN A 21 0.37 -10.60 19.26
N ALA A 22 1.22 -11.34 18.59
CA ALA A 22 1.49 -11.19 17.17
C ALA A 22 0.23 -11.45 16.31
N PHE A 23 -0.56 -12.48 16.67
CA PHE A 23 -1.83 -12.79 16.03
C PHE A 23 -2.81 -11.62 16.11
N PHE A 24 -3.02 -11.06 17.31
CA PHE A 24 -3.92 -9.92 17.44
C PHE A 24 -3.43 -8.71 16.63
N GLY A 25 -2.12 -8.43 16.62
CA GLY A 25 -1.55 -7.36 15.81
C GLY A 25 -1.84 -7.56 14.32
N LEU A 26 -1.46 -8.71 13.77
CA LEU A 26 -1.61 -9.00 12.35
C LEU A 26 -3.07 -9.18 11.91
N ALA A 27 -3.90 -9.85 12.74
CA ALA A 27 -5.29 -10.10 12.43
C ALA A 27 -6.12 -8.81 12.44
N VAL A 28 -5.91 -7.92 13.43
CA VAL A 28 -6.61 -6.63 13.51
C VAL A 28 -6.22 -5.75 12.32
N ASP A 29 -4.96 -5.72 11.92
CA ASP A 29 -4.51 -4.94 10.76
C ASP A 29 -5.17 -5.43 9.46
N ASN A 30 -5.16 -6.74 9.19
CA ASN A 30 -5.85 -7.31 8.04
C ASN A 30 -7.35 -7.06 8.07
N LEU A 31 -8.00 -7.24 9.22
CA LEU A 31 -9.42 -6.97 9.40
C LEU A 31 -9.73 -5.49 9.11
N THR A 32 -8.90 -4.58 9.64
CA THR A 32 -9.03 -3.14 9.39
C THR A 32 -8.99 -2.83 7.89
N ASN A 33 -8.04 -3.39 7.16
CA ASN A 33 -7.93 -3.19 5.72
C ASN A 33 -9.18 -3.70 4.98
N LEU A 34 -9.75 -4.84 5.36
CA LEU A 34 -10.97 -5.37 4.76
C LEU A 34 -12.21 -4.52 5.09
N VAL A 35 -12.31 -4.03 6.34
CA VAL A 35 -13.38 -3.10 6.77
C VAL A 35 -13.32 -1.81 5.97
N VAL A 36 -12.13 -1.24 5.82
CA VAL A 36 -11.92 -0.01 5.04
C VAL A 36 -12.22 -0.22 3.57
N LEU A 37 -11.76 -1.32 2.98
CA LEU A 37 -12.09 -1.64 1.59
C LEU A 37 -13.61 -1.69 1.39
N ALA A 38 -14.32 -2.40 2.27
CA ALA A 38 -15.78 -2.50 2.19
C ALA A 38 -16.45 -1.14 2.42
N GLY A 39 -16.00 -0.36 3.41
CA GLY A 39 -16.50 0.98 3.70
C GLY A 39 -16.34 1.95 2.53
N LEU A 40 -15.18 1.95 1.89
CA LEU A 40 -14.92 2.78 0.71
C LEU A 40 -15.79 2.36 -0.48
N LEU A 41 -15.85 1.08 -0.78
CA LEU A 41 -16.60 0.61 -1.94
C LEU A 41 -18.10 0.82 -1.76
N VAL A 42 -18.67 0.47 -0.61
CA VAL A 42 -20.11 0.63 -0.34
C VAL A 42 -20.45 2.07 0.01
N GLY A 43 -19.74 2.65 0.97
CA GLY A 43 -20.11 3.95 1.55
C GLY A 43 -19.71 5.16 0.70
N VAL A 44 -18.60 5.08 -0.06
CA VAL A 44 -18.12 6.20 -0.87
C VAL A 44 -18.52 6.05 -2.33
N PHE A 45 -18.30 4.85 -2.90
CA PHE A 45 -18.53 4.62 -4.33
C PHE A 45 -19.86 3.96 -4.67
N GLY A 46 -20.66 3.58 -3.67
CA GLY A 46 -22.02 3.04 -3.88
C GLY A 46 -22.07 1.65 -4.49
N PHE A 47 -21.04 0.82 -4.29
CA PHE A 47 -21.07 -0.57 -4.70
C PHE A 47 -22.15 -1.34 -3.93
N PRO A 48 -22.85 -2.31 -4.56
CA PRO A 48 -23.76 -3.20 -3.85
C PRO A 48 -23.03 -3.96 -2.73
N SER A 49 -23.57 -3.93 -1.52
CA SER A 49 -22.98 -4.62 -0.36
C SER A 49 -22.78 -6.12 -0.61
N ASP A 50 -23.70 -6.77 -1.31
CA ASP A 50 -23.59 -8.19 -1.66
C ASP A 50 -22.37 -8.48 -2.53
N LEU A 51 -22.07 -7.63 -3.52
CA LEU A 51 -20.87 -7.79 -4.35
C LEU A 51 -19.61 -7.64 -3.51
N VAL A 52 -19.57 -6.63 -2.64
CA VAL A 52 -18.39 -6.35 -1.80
C VAL A 52 -18.20 -7.44 -0.76
N LEU A 53 -19.23 -7.76 0.03
CA LEU A 53 -19.10 -8.65 1.19
C LEU A 53 -19.02 -10.13 0.82
N TYR A 54 -19.61 -10.55 -0.32
CA TYR A 54 -19.65 -11.97 -0.71
C TYR A 54 -18.78 -12.34 -1.90
N ARG A 55 -18.11 -11.36 -2.57
CA ARG A 55 -17.17 -11.65 -3.65
C ARG A 55 -15.83 -10.97 -3.45
N ILE A 56 -15.81 -9.63 -3.25
CA ILE A 56 -14.56 -8.85 -3.17
C ILE A 56 -13.79 -9.19 -1.90
N VAL A 57 -14.44 -9.11 -0.74
CA VAL A 57 -13.82 -9.37 0.57
C VAL A 57 -13.33 -10.83 0.68
N PRO A 58 -14.14 -11.87 0.39
CA PRO A 58 -13.68 -13.25 0.44
C PRO A 58 -12.55 -13.55 -0.56
N GLY A 59 -12.61 -12.98 -1.78
CA GLY A 59 -11.55 -13.15 -2.77
C GLY A 59 -10.22 -12.54 -2.32
N THR A 60 -10.25 -11.33 -1.76
CA THR A 60 -9.07 -10.67 -1.19
C THR A 60 -8.52 -11.45 0.00
N ALA A 61 -9.39 -11.90 0.91
CA ALA A 61 -9.03 -12.67 2.11
C ALA A 61 -8.44 -14.06 1.77
N LEU A 62 -8.85 -14.67 0.64
CA LEU A 62 -8.24 -15.92 0.16
C LEU A 62 -6.76 -15.74 -0.17
N GLY A 63 -6.38 -14.59 -0.73
CA GLY A 63 -4.97 -14.26 -0.96
C GLY A 63 -4.19 -14.18 0.36
N VAL A 64 -4.77 -13.54 1.39
CA VAL A 64 -4.17 -13.49 2.74
C VAL A 64 -3.99 -14.90 3.31
N LEU A 65 -5.03 -15.73 3.25
CA LEU A 65 -4.97 -17.12 3.70
C LEU A 65 -3.83 -17.88 3.01
N ALA A 66 -3.76 -17.82 1.69
CA ALA A 66 -2.74 -18.53 0.90
C ALA A 66 -1.32 -18.08 1.27
N GLY A 67 -1.09 -16.78 1.38
CA GLY A 67 0.21 -16.22 1.73
C GLY A 67 0.63 -16.54 3.16
N ASP A 68 -0.26 -16.40 4.13
CA ASP A 68 0.01 -16.73 5.54
C ASP A 68 0.30 -18.23 5.74
N LEU A 69 -0.44 -19.10 5.07
CA LEU A 69 -0.16 -20.56 5.09
C LEU A 69 1.22 -20.86 4.51
N TRP A 70 1.59 -20.20 3.41
CA TRP A 70 2.87 -20.41 2.77
C TRP A 70 4.03 -19.87 3.61
N TYR A 71 3.88 -18.67 4.21
CA TYR A 71 4.91 -18.13 5.11
C TYR A 71 5.04 -18.92 6.41
N THR A 72 3.94 -19.46 6.93
CA THR A 72 3.98 -20.45 8.03
C THR A 72 4.82 -21.67 7.63
N TRP A 73 4.62 -22.18 6.42
CA TRP A 73 5.39 -23.33 5.92
C TRP A 73 6.87 -22.98 5.71
N LEU A 74 7.18 -21.80 5.12
CA LEU A 74 8.56 -21.34 4.94
C LEU A 74 9.29 -21.19 6.28
N ALA A 75 8.64 -20.62 7.30
CA ALA A 75 9.23 -20.48 8.63
C ALA A 75 9.53 -21.85 9.26
N ARG A 76 8.60 -22.78 9.16
CA ARG A 76 8.80 -24.16 9.65
C ARG A 76 9.89 -24.90 8.88
N ARG A 77 10.01 -24.66 7.59
CA ARG A 77 11.08 -25.19 6.75
C ARG A 77 12.43 -24.63 7.18
N LEU A 78 12.54 -23.30 7.31
CA LEU A 78 13.76 -22.62 7.75
C LEU A 78 14.18 -23.07 9.15
N ALA A 79 13.24 -23.23 10.09
CA ALA A 79 13.51 -23.73 11.44
C ALA A 79 14.10 -25.15 11.42
N ARG A 80 13.58 -26.01 10.54
CA ARG A 80 14.11 -27.39 10.37
C ARG A 80 15.49 -27.40 9.72
N GLU A 81 15.70 -26.61 8.66
CA GLU A 81 16.97 -26.54 7.92
C GLU A 81 18.10 -25.97 8.81
N THR A 82 17.78 -25.01 9.67
CA THR A 82 18.75 -24.34 10.55
C THR A 82 18.87 -24.94 11.94
N GLY A 83 17.97 -25.86 12.32
CA GLY A 83 17.90 -26.41 13.69
C GLY A 83 17.45 -25.37 14.75
N ARG A 84 16.95 -24.21 14.35
CA ARG A 84 16.59 -23.09 15.24
C ARG A 84 15.10 -23.12 15.60
N PRO A 85 14.76 -23.11 16.90
CA PRO A 85 13.37 -23.11 17.35
C PRO A 85 12.73 -21.70 17.36
N ASP A 86 13.51 -20.65 17.20
CA ASP A 86 13.13 -19.23 17.33
C ASP A 86 12.83 -18.53 16.00
N VAL A 87 12.71 -19.27 14.92
CA VAL A 87 12.37 -18.71 13.61
C VAL A 87 10.95 -18.15 13.62
N THR A 88 10.80 -16.90 13.20
CA THR A 88 9.52 -16.16 13.12
C THR A 88 9.06 -16.15 11.67
N ALA A 89 7.79 -16.43 11.39
CA ALA A 89 7.23 -16.31 10.06
C ALA A 89 7.22 -14.85 9.60
N MET A 90 7.25 -14.62 8.28
CA MET A 90 7.02 -13.28 7.74
C MET A 90 5.55 -12.91 7.94
N PRO A 91 5.21 -11.71 8.45
CA PRO A 91 3.83 -11.24 8.50
C PRO A 91 3.32 -10.94 7.09
N PHE A 92 2.04 -11.25 6.82
CA PHE A 92 1.46 -11.10 5.49
C PHE A 92 0.03 -10.57 5.57
N GLY A 93 -0.38 -9.82 4.55
CA GLY A 93 -1.74 -9.31 4.52
C GLY A 93 -2.05 -8.43 3.32
N VAL A 94 -3.19 -7.75 3.40
CA VAL A 94 -3.68 -6.81 2.38
C VAL A 94 -2.75 -5.60 2.33
N ASP A 95 -2.31 -5.22 1.14
CA ASP A 95 -1.45 -4.05 0.94
C ASP A 95 -2.25 -2.75 1.08
N THR A 96 -2.06 -2.04 2.18
CA THR A 96 -2.79 -0.80 2.49
C THR A 96 -2.59 0.30 1.44
N PRO A 97 -1.37 0.62 0.96
CA PRO A 97 -1.19 1.63 -0.07
C PRO A 97 -1.94 1.31 -1.37
N SER A 98 -1.89 0.06 -1.83
CA SER A 98 -2.59 -0.30 -3.05
C SER A 98 -4.11 -0.41 -2.87
N LEU A 99 -4.59 -0.72 -1.66
CA LEU A 99 -6.02 -0.68 -1.35
C LEU A 99 -6.60 0.70 -1.72
N PHE A 100 -5.98 1.76 -1.22
CA PHE A 100 -6.40 3.12 -1.55
C PHE A 100 -6.14 3.47 -3.00
N GLY A 101 -4.95 3.15 -3.52
CA GLY A 101 -4.59 3.43 -4.91
C GLY A 101 -5.51 2.77 -5.92
N ILE A 102 -5.87 1.51 -5.71
CA ILE A 102 -6.78 0.78 -6.60
C ILE A 102 -8.23 1.25 -6.39
N THR A 103 -8.64 1.49 -5.14
CA THR A 103 -10.00 1.96 -4.86
C THR A 103 -10.25 3.34 -5.48
N PHE A 104 -9.36 4.31 -5.28
CA PHE A 104 -9.53 5.67 -5.80
C PHE A 104 -8.99 5.87 -7.22
N GLY A 105 -7.98 5.11 -7.63
CA GLY A 105 -7.37 5.24 -8.96
C GLY A 105 -7.97 4.34 -10.04
N VAL A 106 -8.71 3.30 -9.67
CA VAL A 106 -9.28 2.33 -10.62
C VAL A 106 -10.77 2.12 -10.37
N LEU A 107 -11.15 1.54 -9.22
CA LEU A 107 -12.53 1.11 -8.96
C LEU A 107 -13.50 2.29 -8.93
N GLY A 108 -13.14 3.35 -8.19
CA GLY A 108 -13.94 4.56 -8.10
C GLY A 108 -14.14 5.25 -9.45
N PRO A 109 -13.10 5.58 -10.20
CA PRO A 109 -13.21 6.18 -11.53
C PRO A 109 -14.02 5.34 -12.51
N VAL A 110 -13.84 4.01 -12.56
CA VAL A 110 -14.64 3.13 -13.43
C VAL A 110 -16.11 3.15 -12.99
N MET A 111 -16.40 3.04 -11.69
CA MET A 111 -17.75 3.08 -11.15
C MET A 111 -18.45 4.40 -11.46
N LEU A 112 -17.76 5.54 -11.26
CA LEU A 112 -18.31 6.87 -11.53
C LEU A 112 -18.56 7.12 -13.02
N ALA A 113 -17.71 6.56 -13.89
CA ALA A 113 -17.82 6.74 -15.33
C ALA A 113 -18.89 5.84 -15.97
N THR A 114 -19.05 4.63 -15.47
CA THR A 114 -19.91 3.60 -16.11
C THR A 114 -21.20 3.31 -15.35
N HIS A 115 -21.26 3.68 -14.07
CA HIS A 115 -22.33 3.29 -13.13
C HIS A 115 -22.57 1.76 -13.07
N ASP A 116 -21.54 0.96 -13.48
CA ASP A 116 -21.58 -0.50 -13.47
C ASP A 116 -20.59 -1.06 -12.43
N PRO A 117 -21.09 -1.47 -11.25
CA PRO A 117 -20.25 -2.05 -10.19
C PRO A 117 -19.65 -3.41 -10.58
N VAL A 118 -20.30 -4.16 -11.47
CA VAL A 118 -19.80 -5.46 -11.94
C VAL A 118 -18.63 -5.25 -12.90
N LEU A 119 -18.71 -4.28 -13.80
CA LEU A 119 -17.58 -3.91 -14.66
C LEU A 119 -16.41 -3.40 -13.82
N ALA A 120 -16.65 -2.48 -12.87
CA ALA A 120 -15.61 -1.97 -11.99
C ALA A 120 -14.93 -3.10 -11.20
N TRP A 121 -15.70 -4.08 -10.69
CA TRP A 121 -15.17 -5.27 -10.04
C TRP A 121 -14.30 -6.12 -10.98
N LYS A 122 -14.75 -6.39 -12.22
CA LYS A 122 -13.98 -7.14 -13.22
C LYS A 122 -12.65 -6.44 -13.57
N VAL A 123 -12.67 -5.11 -13.72
CA VAL A 123 -11.45 -4.30 -13.92
C VAL A 123 -10.52 -4.43 -12.71
N GLY A 124 -11.05 -4.33 -11.50
CA GLY A 124 -10.28 -4.51 -10.26
C GLY A 124 -9.61 -5.89 -10.18
N MET A 125 -10.32 -6.96 -10.57
CA MET A 125 -9.74 -8.31 -10.68
C MET A 125 -8.60 -8.34 -11.69
N GLY A 126 -8.81 -7.81 -12.90
CA GLY A 126 -7.82 -7.78 -13.97
C GLY A 126 -6.56 -7.01 -13.56
N VAL A 127 -6.72 -5.86 -12.92
CA VAL A 127 -5.63 -5.05 -12.36
C VAL A 127 -4.86 -5.81 -11.28
N THR A 128 -5.55 -6.47 -10.36
CA THR A 128 -4.91 -7.27 -9.30
C THR A 128 -4.11 -8.43 -9.88
N ILE A 129 -4.65 -9.13 -10.89
CA ILE A 129 -3.93 -10.19 -11.61
C ILE A 129 -2.71 -9.62 -12.33
N ALA A 130 -2.85 -8.48 -13.03
CA ALA A 130 -1.74 -7.83 -13.73
C ALA A 130 -0.62 -7.42 -12.75
N MET A 131 -0.97 -6.90 -11.57
CA MET A 131 0.01 -6.62 -10.50
C MET A 131 0.72 -7.90 -10.05
N GLY A 132 -0.02 -8.97 -9.81
CA GLY A 132 0.55 -10.26 -9.42
C GLY A 132 1.49 -10.85 -10.49
N VAL A 133 1.12 -10.78 -11.77
CA VAL A 133 1.98 -11.20 -12.90
C VAL A 133 3.24 -10.32 -12.99
N SER A 134 3.11 -9.01 -12.80
CA SER A 134 4.24 -8.09 -12.77
C SER A 134 5.20 -8.40 -11.62
N LYS A 135 4.68 -8.68 -10.42
CA LYS A 135 5.47 -9.14 -9.27
C LYS A 135 6.18 -10.47 -9.56
N LEU A 136 5.48 -11.40 -10.20
CA LEU A 136 6.07 -12.68 -10.61
C LEU A 136 7.28 -12.47 -11.52
N ALA A 137 7.16 -11.61 -12.53
CA ALA A 137 8.27 -11.27 -13.42
C ALA A 137 9.39 -10.53 -12.66
N LEU A 138 9.05 -9.54 -11.85
CA LEU A 138 10.00 -8.75 -11.06
C LEU A 138 10.67 -9.56 -9.95
N SER A 139 10.09 -10.67 -9.47
CA SER A 139 10.72 -11.55 -8.47
C SER A 139 12.07 -12.11 -8.94
N PHE A 140 12.29 -12.17 -10.25
CA PHE A 140 13.55 -12.56 -10.87
C PHE A 140 14.52 -11.39 -11.10
N ALA A 141 14.01 -10.15 -11.14
CA ALA A 141 14.77 -8.94 -11.43
C ALA A 141 14.87 -7.99 -10.22
N GLY A 142 14.27 -8.33 -9.08
CA GLY A 142 14.12 -7.44 -7.92
C GLY A 142 15.42 -6.80 -7.43
N GLU A 143 16.50 -7.55 -7.41
CA GLU A 143 17.83 -7.05 -7.04
C GLU A 143 18.33 -5.96 -8.00
N SER A 144 18.04 -6.09 -9.31
CA SER A 144 18.43 -5.10 -10.32
C SER A 144 17.62 -3.82 -10.18
N VAL A 145 16.32 -3.93 -9.91
CA VAL A 145 15.43 -2.78 -9.69
C VAL A 145 15.87 -1.98 -8.46
N ARG A 146 16.19 -2.66 -7.37
CA ARG A 146 16.68 -2.05 -6.13
C ARG A 146 17.97 -1.25 -6.34
N ARG A 147 18.87 -1.71 -7.22
CA ARG A 147 20.11 -1.01 -7.54
C ARG A 147 19.91 0.21 -8.43
N LEU A 148 18.88 0.20 -9.27
CA LEU A 148 18.61 1.26 -10.24
C LEU A 148 17.88 2.46 -9.64
N VAL A 149 16.86 2.21 -8.79
CA VAL A 149 16.00 3.27 -8.28
C VAL A 149 16.45 3.68 -6.86
N PRO A 150 16.75 4.97 -6.61
CA PRO A 150 17.14 5.43 -5.28
C PRO A 150 15.99 5.32 -4.29
N ARG A 151 16.29 5.00 -3.03
CA ARG A 151 15.31 4.86 -1.95
C ARG A 151 14.37 6.08 -1.85
N ALA A 152 14.88 7.29 -2.04
CA ALA A 152 14.07 8.51 -2.02
C ALA A 152 12.95 8.51 -3.06
N GLY A 153 13.18 7.93 -4.25
CA GLY A 153 12.14 7.79 -5.28
C GLY A 153 11.03 6.84 -4.86
N LEU A 154 11.41 5.67 -4.38
CA LEU A 154 10.49 4.59 -4.00
C LEU A 154 9.71 4.94 -2.74
N LEU A 155 10.43 5.22 -1.65
CA LEU A 155 9.82 5.52 -0.36
C LEU A 155 9.11 6.89 -0.37
N GLY A 156 9.62 7.87 -1.14
CA GLY A 156 8.97 9.17 -1.29
C GLY A 156 7.60 9.08 -1.95
N SER A 157 7.45 8.30 -3.03
CA SER A 157 6.16 8.11 -3.69
C SER A 157 5.14 7.45 -2.76
N ILE A 158 5.58 6.44 -2.00
CA ILE A 158 4.72 5.78 -0.99
C ILE A 158 4.38 6.73 0.17
N ALA A 159 5.34 7.55 0.62
CA ALA A 159 5.11 8.53 1.68
C ALA A 159 4.05 9.57 1.29
N GLY A 160 4.07 10.05 0.05
CA GLY A 160 3.04 10.94 -0.48
C GLY A 160 1.64 10.30 -0.42
N VAL A 161 1.51 9.06 -0.89
CA VAL A 161 0.26 8.29 -0.79
C VAL A 161 -0.16 8.14 0.67
N SER A 162 0.79 7.81 1.55
CA SER A 162 0.52 7.51 2.95
C SER A 162 -0.03 8.71 3.72
N VAL A 163 0.55 9.90 3.55
CA VAL A 163 0.02 11.11 4.22
C VAL A 163 -1.28 11.57 3.59
N LEU A 164 -1.33 11.64 2.25
CA LEU A 164 -2.41 12.36 1.57
C LEU A 164 -3.64 11.47 1.31
N LEU A 165 -3.48 10.17 1.11
CA LEU A 165 -4.62 9.28 0.90
C LEU A 165 -4.90 8.40 2.14
N ILE A 166 -3.86 7.84 2.77
CA ILE A 166 -4.05 6.90 3.88
C ILE A 166 -4.28 7.62 5.23
N ALA A 167 -3.69 8.81 5.47
CA ALA A 167 -3.91 9.54 6.72
C ALA A 167 -4.98 10.64 6.58
N PHE A 168 -4.94 11.45 5.52
CA PHE A 168 -5.81 12.61 5.38
C PHE A 168 -7.29 12.22 5.15
N LEU A 169 -7.58 11.29 4.23
CA LEU A 169 -8.98 10.89 3.97
C LEU A 169 -9.66 10.24 5.19
N PRO A 170 -9.02 9.33 5.95
CA PRO A 170 -9.56 8.87 7.22
C PRO A 170 -9.70 9.98 8.27
N MET A 171 -8.84 11.00 8.26
CA MET A 171 -9.00 12.15 9.16
C MET A 171 -10.32 12.88 8.92
N LEU A 172 -10.80 12.97 7.68
CA LEU A 172 -12.12 13.54 7.39
C LEU A 172 -13.24 12.74 8.09
N LYS A 173 -13.10 11.39 8.14
CA LYS A 173 -14.05 10.53 8.87
C LYS A 173 -14.00 10.74 10.38
N VAL A 174 -12.82 10.99 10.95
CA VAL A 174 -12.66 11.38 12.36
C VAL A 174 -13.40 12.69 12.67
N ILE A 175 -13.31 13.68 11.77
CA ILE A 175 -13.95 14.98 11.93
C ILE A 175 -15.48 14.91 11.74
N THR A 176 -15.97 14.01 10.88
CA THR A 176 -17.42 13.87 10.66
C THR A 176 -18.15 13.18 11.82
N ASP A 177 -17.43 12.45 12.67
CA ASP A 177 -17.93 11.85 13.92
C ASP A 177 -16.89 12.08 15.03
N PRO A 178 -16.83 13.31 15.61
CA PRO A 178 -15.69 13.71 16.43
C PRO A 178 -15.63 13.01 17.79
N LEU A 179 -16.76 12.58 18.38
CA LEU A 179 -16.73 11.91 19.68
C LEU A 179 -16.11 10.51 19.54
N VAL A 180 -16.53 9.73 18.56
CA VAL A 180 -15.94 8.44 18.23
C VAL A 180 -14.52 8.60 17.72
N GLY A 181 -14.33 9.50 16.75
CA GLY A 181 -13.09 9.66 16.03
C GLY A 181 -11.95 10.17 16.91
N PHE A 182 -12.13 11.25 17.67
CA PHE A 182 -11.06 11.79 18.53
C PHE A 182 -10.71 10.88 19.69
N LEU A 183 -11.70 10.18 20.27
CA LEU A 183 -11.41 9.25 21.35
C LEU A 183 -10.59 8.05 20.84
N SER A 184 -10.99 7.48 19.69
CA SER A 184 -10.25 6.41 19.04
C SER A 184 -8.86 6.88 18.61
N LEU A 185 -8.74 8.09 18.04
CA LEU A 185 -7.45 8.68 17.65
C LEU A 185 -6.54 8.90 18.86
N GLY A 186 -7.08 9.41 19.96
CA GLY A 186 -6.31 9.58 21.21
C GLY A 186 -5.72 8.26 21.69
N LEU A 187 -6.50 7.17 21.70
CA LEU A 187 -6.03 5.83 22.09
C LEU A 187 -4.93 5.33 21.14
N ILE A 188 -5.08 5.52 19.85
CA ILE A 188 -4.07 5.16 18.84
C ILE A 188 -2.77 5.95 19.05
N LEU A 189 -2.87 7.29 19.21
CA LEU A 189 -1.68 8.12 19.41
C LEU A 189 -0.94 7.76 20.71
N VAL A 190 -1.66 7.53 21.80
CA VAL A 190 -1.06 7.11 23.07
C VAL A 190 -0.39 5.76 22.94
N ALA A 191 -1.09 4.75 22.40
CA ALA A 191 -0.62 3.37 22.41
C ALA A 191 0.43 3.09 21.33
N LEU A 192 0.26 3.60 20.11
CA LEU A 192 1.09 3.25 18.96
C LEU A 192 2.16 4.30 18.67
N VAL A 193 1.84 5.58 18.69
CA VAL A 193 2.83 6.65 18.47
C VAL A 193 3.63 6.90 19.75
N GLY A 194 2.94 7.12 20.89
CA GLY A 194 3.57 7.33 22.19
C GLY A 194 4.17 6.06 22.81
N ARG A 195 3.84 4.88 22.27
CA ARG A 195 4.29 3.56 22.76
C ARG A 195 4.00 3.35 24.25
N ILE A 196 2.91 3.94 24.73
CA ILE A 196 2.46 3.84 26.12
C ILE A 196 1.54 2.62 26.24
N ALA A 197 1.92 1.66 27.10
CA ALA A 197 1.12 0.48 27.31
C ALA A 197 -0.22 0.84 27.98
N LEU A 198 -1.34 0.44 27.37
CA LEU A 198 -2.67 0.61 27.95
C LEU A 198 -2.87 -0.34 29.15
N PRO A 199 -3.81 -0.02 30.07
CA PRO A 199 -4.16 -0.88 31.19
C PRO A 199 -4.48 -2.32 30.71
N GLY A 200 -4.01 -3.32 31.43
CA GLY A 200 -4.17 -4.73 31.05
C GLY A 200 -3.37 -5.16 29.81
N ARG A 201 -2.47 -4.30 29.28
CA ARG A 201 -1.69 -4.55 28.06
C ARG A 201 -2.57 -4.83 26.83
N ILE A 202 -3.75 -4.22 26.78
CA ILE A 202 -4.67 -4.34 25.66
C ILE A 202 -3.99 -3.69 24.42
N PRO A 203 -4.01 -4.36 23.24
CA PRO A 203 -3.51 -3.74 22.00
C PRO A 203 -4.24 -2.43 21.69
N GLY A 204 -3.49 -1.37 21.37
CA GLY A 204 -4.05 -0.04 21.16
C GLY A 204 -5.10 0.03 20.05
N ALA A 205 -4.88 -0.67 18.94
CA ALA A 205 -5.84 -0.76 17.86
C ALA A 205 -7.16 -1.41 18.30
N LEU A 206 -7.09 -2.51 19.07
CA LEU A 206 -8.28 -3.17 19.61
C LEU A 206 -9.03 -2.24 20.58
N ALA A 207 -8.30 -1.57 21.49
CA ALA A 207 -8.90 -0.62 22.42
C ALA A 207 -9.63 0.52 21.69
N ALA A 208 -9.00 1.09 20.66
CA ALA A 208 -9.59 2.18 19.87
C ALA A 208 -10.89 1.74 19.18
N VAL A 209 -10.87 0.55 18.54
CA VAL A 209 -12.06 0.01 17.85
C VAL A 209 -13.18 -0.29 18.86
N VAL A 210 -12.88 -0.98 19.96
CA VAL A 210 -13.90 -1.36 20.97
C VAL A 210 -14.49 -0.11 21.62
N VAL A 211 -13.65 0.80 22.13
CA VAL A 211 -14.12 2.02 22.81
C VAL A 211 -14.87 2.91 21.83
N GLY A 212 -14.34 3.10 20.59
CA GLY A 212 -15.03 3.88 19.57
C GLY A 212 -16.39 3.27 19.19
N SER A 213 -16.51 1.96 19.06
CA SER A 213 -17.78 1.30 18.78
C SER A 213 -18.79 1.42 19.94
N LEU A 214 -18.32 1.38 21.19
CA LEU A 214 -19.18 1.61 22.36
C LEU A 214 -19.71 3.05 22.42
N VAL A 215 -18.85 4.03 22.14
CA VAL A 215 -19.26 5.46 22.07
C VAL A 215 -20.27 5.66 20.95
N TYR A 216 -20.01 5.11 19.76
CA TYR A 216 -20.96 5.16 18.66
C TYR A 216 -22.32 4.53 19.00
N GLY A 217 -22.32 3.39 19.70
CA GLY A 217 -23.56 2.77 20.20
C GLY A 217 -24.30 3.67 21.18
N ALA A 218 -23.58 4.36 22.07
CA ALA A 218 -24.17 5.33 23.01
C ALA A 218 -24.75 6.56 22.30
N GLU A 219 -24.05 7.12 21.29
CA GLU A 219 -24.55 8.23 20.47
C GLU A 219 -25.84 7.86 19.73
N ARG A 220 -25.89 6.65 19.16
CA ARG A 220 -27.11 6.15 18.51
C ARG A 220 -28.26 6.02 19.49
N TRP A 221 -28.00 5.47 20.68
CA TRP A 221 -29.00 5.35 21.74
C TRP A 221 -29.50 6.71 22.20
N ALA A 222 -28.60 7.70 22.30
CA ALA A 222 -28.94 9.08 22.67
C ALA A 222 -29.58 9.90 21.52
N GLY A 223 -29.61 9.38 20.30
CA GLY A 223 -30.14 10.08 19.12
C GLY A 223 -29.30 11.25 18.62
N ILE A 224 -28.02 11.31 19.00
CA ILE A 224 -27.09 12.40 18.63
C ILE A 224 -26.07 11.97 17.56
N ALA A 225 -26.10 10.72 17.13
CA ALA A 225 -25.14 10.22 16.13
C ALA A 225 -25.25 11.01 14.82
N PRO A 226 -24.17 11.69 14.36
CA PRO A 226 -24.22 12.41 13.10
C PRO A 226 -24.29 11.40 11.96
N GLY A 227 -25.38 11.45 11.19
CA GLY A 227 -25.57 10.84 9.89
C GLY A 227 -24.92 9.47 9.66
N SER A 228 -25.24 8.48 10.46
CA SER A 228 -24.56 7.20 10.43
C SER A 228 -24.94 6.38 9.21
N HIS A 229 -24.04 6.27 8.26
CA HIS A 229 -24.05 5.15 7.33
C HIS A 229 -23.47 3.92 8.04
N ALA A 230 -24.24 3.30 8.94
CA ALA A 230 -23.94 1.94 9.33
C ALA A 230 -23.97 1.12 8.03
N LEU A 231 -22.86 0.46 7.70
CA LEU A 231 -22.89 -0.56 6.66
C LEU A 231 -24.04 -1.51 7.04
N THR A 232 -25.07 -1.58 6.23
CA THR A 232 -26.18 -2.50 6.47
C THR A 232 -25.61 -3.90 6.35
N VAL A 233 -25.43 -4.56 7.49
CA VAL A 233 -25.08 -5.99 7.49
C VAL A 233 -26.21 -6.69 6.75
N PRO A 234 -25.92 -7.43 5.69
CA PRO A 234 -26.95 -8.23 5.04
C PRO A 234 -27.63 -9.10 6.09
N GLY A 235 -28.95 -9.06 6.18
CA GLY A 235 -29.72 -9.76 7.22
C GLY A 235 -29.64 -11.28 7.15
N GLU A 236 -28.99 -11.84 6.13
CA GLU A 236 -28.81 -13.27 5.94
C GLU A 236 -27.33 -13.64 6.01
N TRP A 237 -27.03 -14.57 6.89
CA TRP A 237 -25.72 -15.20 6.95
C TRP A 237 -25.55 -16.13 5.74
N ARG A 238 -24.53 -15.86 4.89
CA ARG A 238 -24.25 -16.65 3.69
C ARG A 238 -22.79 -17.09 3.67
N LEU A 239 -22.59 -18.35 3.34
CA LEU A 239 -21.25 -18.85 3.05
C LEU A 239 -20.79 -18.32 1.67
N ALA A 240 -19.71 -17.58 1.65
CA ALA A 240 -19.17 -16.94 0.46
C ALA A 240 -17.83 -17.60 0.06
N ILE A 241 -17.89 -18.72 -0.67
CA ILE A 241 -16.70 -19.41 -1.16
C ILE A 241 -16.22 -18.72 -2.43
N PRO A 242 -15.01 -18.13 -2.44
CA PRO A 242 -14.46 -17.50 -3.64
C PRO A 242 -13.96 -18.58 -4.62
N TRP A 243 -14.61 -18.70 -5.76
CA TRP A 243 -14.21 -19.60 -6.84
C TRP A 243 -13.41 -18.85 -7.90
N PRO A 244 -12.36 -19.46 -8.47
CA PRO A 244 -11.65 -18.88 -9.61
C PRO A 244 -12.63 -18.61 -10.77
N THR A 245 -12.52 -17.42 -11.34
CA THR A 245 -13.37 -17.00 -12.47
C THR A 245 -12.54 -16.30 -13.54
N LEU A 246 -12.94 -16.43 -14.79
CA LEU A 246 -12.36 -15.71 -15.92
C LEU A 246 -13.16 -14.45 -16.28
N ALA A 247 -14.07 -14.01 -15.42
CA ALA A 247 -14.92 -12.84 -15.67
C ALA A 247 -14.13 -11.54 -15.93
N TRP A 248 -12.91 -11.44 -15.42
CA TRP A 248 -11.99 -10.31 -15.67
C TRP A 248 -11.56 -10.18 -17.13
N LEU A 249 -11.64 -11.27 -17.94
CA LEU A 249 -11.31 -11.23 -19.37
C LEU A 249 -12.26 -10.33 -20.16
N ASP A 250 -13.52 -10.21 -19.70
CA ASP A 250 -14.51 -9.34 -20.35
C ASP A 250 -14.17 -7.84 -20.22
N ALA A 251 -13.28 -7.49 -19.27
CA ALA A 251 -12.89 -6.12 -18.95
C ALA A 251 -11.41 -5.84 -19.26
N LEU A 252 -10.78 -6.59 -20.20
CA LEU A 252 -9.38 -6.43 -20.54
C LEU A 252 -9.05 -5.05 -21.12
N GLY A 253 -9.98 -4.45 -21.89
CA GLY A 253 -9.80 -3.11 -22.46
C GLY A 253 -9.64 -2.04 -21.38
N GLU A 254 -10.55 -2.03 -20.42
CA GLU A 254 -10.56 -1.11 -19.29
C GLU A 254 -9.38 -1.40 -18.33
N THR A 255 -9.07 -2.69 -18.10
CA THR A 255 -7.91 -3.11 -17.31
C THR A 255 -6.61 -2.59 -17.90
N TRP A 256 -6.45 -2.63 -19.23
CA TRP A 256 -5.28 -2.08 -19.91
C TRP A 256 -5.11 -0.58 -19.61
N GLY A 257 -6.19 0.19 -19.68
CA GLY A 257 -6.18 1.61 -19.31
C GLY A 257 -5.74 1.88 -17.87
N ALA A 258 -6.05 0.97 -16.95
CA ALA A 258 -5.74 1.10 -15.52
C ALA A 258 -4.33 0.62 -15.14
N LEU A 259 -3.53 0.07 -16.06
CA LEU A 259 -2.16 -0.41 -15.77
C LEU A 259 -1.22 0.71 -15.32
N SER A 260 -1.47 1.96 -15.73
CA SER A 260 -0.73 3.13 -15.25
C SER A 260 -0.78 3.33 -13.74
N VAL A 261 -1.88 2.89 -13.11
CA VAL A 261 -2.04 2.87 -11.66
C VAL A 261 -1.48 1.58 -11.06
N ALA A 262 -1.74 0.44 -11.69
CA ALA A 262 -1.39 -0.88 -11.17
C ALA A 262 0.12 -1.15 -11.09
N LEU A 263 0.85 -0.84 -12.16
CA LEU A 263 2.27 -1.18 -12.27
C LEU A 263 3.17 -0.48 -11.23
N PRO A 264 3.00 0.82 -10.92
CA PRO A 264 3.75 1.46 -9.85
C PRO A 264 3.54 0.82 -8.47
N PHE A 265 2.30 0.40 -8.14
CA PHE A 265 2.04 -0.31 -6.89
C PHE A 265 2.68 -1.69 -6.87
N ALA A 266 2.63 -2.44 -7.98
CA ALA A 266 3.32 -3.72 -8.07
C ALA A 266 4.83 -3.58 -7.88
N LEU A 267 5.44 -2.56 -8.47
CA LEU A 267 6.86 -2.26 -8.30
C LEU A 267 7.18 -1.88 -6.85
N ALA A 268 6.38 -0.98 -6.26
CA ALA A 268 6.57 -0.53 -4.89
C ALA A 268 6.52 -1.69 -3.88
N THR A 269 5.56 -2.61 -4.04
CA THR A 269 5.45 -3.77 -3.14
C THR A 269 6.57 -4.80 -3.33
N VAL A 270 7.06 -5.02 -4.55
CA VAL A 270 8.25 -5.87 -4.78
C VAL A 270 9.44 -5.33 -4.01
N ILE A 271 9.65 -4.01 -4.01
CA ILE A 271 10.74 -3.39 -3.28
C ILE A 271 10.50 -3.47 -1.77
N GLY A 272 9.27 -3.20 -1.32
CA GLY A 272 8.87 -3.42 0.07
C GLY A 272 9.11 -4.86 0.51
N GLY A 273 8.79 -5.85 -0.33
CA GLY A 273 9.06 -7.27 -0.08
C GLY A 273 10.55 -7.60 0.06
N ILE A 274 11.42 -6.95 -0.74
CA ILE A 274 12.88 -7.07 -0.61
C ILE A 274 13.33 -6.47 0.72
N ASP A 275 12.92 -5.23 1.04
CA ASP A 275 13.31 -4.54 2.27
C ASP A 275 12.82 -5.29 3.52
N ASN A 276 11.60 -5.84 3.47
CA ASN A 276 11.05 -6.67 4.55
C ASN A 276 11.84 -7.97 4.73
N THR A 277 12.29 -8.59 3.64
CA THR A 277 13.14 -9.78 3.70
C THR A 277 14.50 -9.45 4.31
N GLU A 278 15.11 -8.32 3.97
CA GLU A 278 16.38 -7.86 4.56
C GLU A 278 16.22 -7.54 6.04
N SER A 279 15.11 -6.92 6.43
CA SER A 279 14.77 -6.68 7.83
C SER A 279 14.67 -8.00 8.63
N ALA A 280 14.08 -9.05 8.03
CA ALA A 280 14.03 -10.38 8.63
C ALA A 280 15.43 -11.02 8.74
N ILE A 281 16.28 -10.86 7.71
CA ILE A 281 17.67 -11.34 7.72
C ILE A 281 18.46 -10.64 8.84
N ALA A 282 18.29 -9.32 8.99
CA ALA A 282 18.93 -8.55 10.06
C ALA A 282 18.45 -9.00 11.46
N ALA A 283 17.20 -9.43 11.59
CA ALA A 283 16.66 -10.04 12.81
C ALA A 283 17.10 -11.51 13.02
N GLY A 284 17.88 -12.08 12.10
CA GLY A 284 18.48 -13.41 12.19
C GLY A 284 17.72 -14.51 11.43
N ASP A 285 16.60 -14.23 10.76
CA ASP A 285 15.82 -15.20 9.99
C ASP A 285 16.09 -15.03 8.49
N ARG A 286 16.98 -15.86 7.94
CA ARG A 286 17.50 -15.76 6.57
C ARG A 286 16.56 -16.42 5.56
N TYR A 287 15.48 -15.73 5.22
CA TYR A 287 14.62 -16.12 4.11
C TYR A 287 15.28 -15.82 2.76
N ARG A 288 14.93 -16.62 1.74
CA ARG A 288 15.29 -16.32 0.35
C ARG A 288 14.32 -15.27 -0.18
N THR A 289 14.81 -14.10 -0.56
CA THR A 289 14.00 -13.00 -1.09
C THR A 289 13.07 -13.44 -2.22
N ARG A 290 13.58 -14.31 -3.12
CA ARG A 290 12.78 -14.88 -4.21
C ARG A 290 11.55 -15.66 -3.70
N ASP A 291 11.70 -16.49 -2.66
CA ASP A 291 10.59 -17.30 -2.12
C ASP A 291 9.51 -16.39 -1.51
N ILE A 292 9.92 -15.28 -0.87
CA ILE A 292 9.01 -14.26 -0.33
C ILE A 292 8.25 -13.56 -1.47
N LEU A 293 8.95 -13.06 -2.49
CA LEU A 293 8.34 -12.36 -3.62
C LEU A 293 7.44 -13.27 -4.47
N LEU A 294 7.81 -14.55 -4.66
CA LEU A 294 6.98 -15.53 -5.36
C LEU A 294 5.67 -15.79 -4.61
N THR A 295 5.73 -15.91 -3.28
CA THR A 295 4.53 -16.09 -2.46
C THR A 295 3.59 -14.90 -2.59
N GLU A 296 4.14 -13.69 -2.50
CA GLU A 296 3.41 -12.44 -2.67
C GLU A 296 2.72 -12.36 -4.05
N ALA A 297 3.45 -12.69 -5.12
CA ALA A 297 2.93 -12.69 -6.48
C ALA A 297 1.79 -13.70 -6.66
N LEU A 298 2.00 -14.95 -6.23
CA LEU A 298 1.02 -16.03 -6.38
C LEU A 298 -0.23 -15.81 -5.53
N ALA A 299 -0.08 -15.31 -4.29
CA ALA A 299 -1.21 -14.96 -3.43
C ALA A 299 -2.04 -13.81 -4.02
N THR A 300 -1.38 -12.81 -4.63
CA THR A 300 -2.06 -11.71 -5.33
C THR A 300 -2.81 -12.20 -6.57
N ILE A 301 -2.21 -13.06 -7.39
CA ILE A 301 -2.88 -13.66 -8.56
C ILE A 301 -4.08 -14.48 -8.12
N LEU A 302 -3.93 -15.30 -7.09
CA LEU A 302 -5.03 -16.11 -6.54
C LEU A 302 -6.18 -15.24 -6.05
N ALA A 303 -5.87 -14.16 -5.30
CA ALA A 303 -6.88 -13.19 -4.86
C ALA A 303 -7.65 -12.63 -6.07
N GLY A 304 -6.94 -12.12 -7.09
CA GLY A 304 -7.55 -11.55 -8.29
C GLY A 304 -8.40 -12.56 -9.07
N LEU A 305 -7.93 -13.78 -9.25
CA LEU A 305 -8.69 -14.85 -9.92
C LEU A 305 -9.97 -15.22 -9.17
N CYS A 306 -9.98 -15.07 -7.85
CA CYS A 306 -11.09 -15.44 -6.98
C CYS A 306 -11.98 -14.25 -6.58
N GLY A 307 -11.89 -13.12 -7.28
CA GLY A 307 -12.77 -11.97 -7.08
C GLY A 307 -12.22 -10.85 -6.20
N GLY A 308 -11.02 -11.01 -5.65
CA GLY A 308 -10.32 -9.95 -4.92
C GLY A 308 -9.86 -8.83 -5.86
N VAL A 309 -9.76 -7.62 -5.33
CA VAL A 309 -9.42 -6.41 -6.09
C VAL A 309 -8.21 -5.66 -5.52
N VAL A 310 -7.58 -6.19 -4.48
CA VAL A 310 -6.41 -5.61 -3.82
C VAL A 310 -5.31 -6.65 -3.71
N GLN A 311 -4.08 -6.23 -3.92
CA GLN A 311 -2.91 -7.09 -3.77
C GLN A 311 -2.58 -7.36 -2.30
N ASN A 312 -1.84 -8.44 -2.07
CA ASN A 312 -1.29 -8.81 -0.78
C ASN A 312 0.23 -8.63 -0.77
N THR A 313 0.81 -8.37 0.40
CA THR A 313 2.24 -8.09 0.57
C THR A 313 2.76 -8.58 1.93
N PRO A 314 4.06 -8.91 2.07
CA PRO A 314 4.66 -9.05 3.38
C PRO A 314 4.70 -7.70 4.11
N TYR A 315 4.37 -7.69 5.40
CA TYR A 315 4.36 -6.48 6.19
C TYR A 315 5.74 -6.12 6.76
N VAL A 316 5.96 -4.83 6.93
CA VAL A 316 7.08 -4.30 7.72
C VAL A 316 6.79 -4.60 9.18
N GLY A 317 7.65 -5.33 9.86
CA GLY A 317 7.42 -5.59 11.29
C GLY A 317 7.92 -6.94 11.77
N HIS A 318 8.48 -7.76 10.89
CA HIS A 318 9.08 -9.04 11.27
C HIS A 318 9.97 -8.94 12.52
N PRO A 319 10.91 -7.95 12.68
CA PRO A 319 11.71 -7.83 13.88
C PRO A 319 10.89 -7.58 15.14
N ALA A 320 9.79 -6.81 15.04
CA ALA A 320 8.91 -6.55 16.18
C ALA A 320 8.17 -7.82 16.61
N TYR A 321 7.63 -8.58 15.67
CA TYR A 321 6.99 -9.87 15.95
C TYR A 321 8.00 -10.87 16.57
N LYS A 322 9.22 -10.89 16.04
CA LYS A 322 10.30 -11.71 16.61
C LYS A 322 10.67 -11.28 18.03
N ALA A 323 10.75 -9.99 18.30
CA ALA A 323 11.01 -9.47 19.65
C ALA A 323 9.88 -9.81 20.65
N MET A 324 8.64 -9.98 20.19
CA MET A 324 7.53 -10.50 20.99
C MET A 324 7.65 -12.00 21.30
N GLY A 325 8.61 -12.70 20.68
CA GLY A 325 8.75 -14.16 20.78
C GLY A 325 7.77 -14.95 19.91
N ALA A 326 7.23 -14.31 18.87
CA ALA A 326 6.38 -14.97 17.89
C ALA A 326 7.19 -15.95 17.03
N ARG A 327 6.54 -16.98 16.54
CA ARG A 327 7.12 -18.01 15.65
C ARG A 327 6.34 -18.12 14.35
N ALA A 328 5.70 -19.26 14.08
CA ALA A 328 4.89 -19.48 12.89
C ALA A 328 3.38 -19.68 13.21
N GLY A 329 3.02 -19.70 14.49
CA GLY A 329 1.64 -19.89 14.92
C GLY A 329 0.74 -18.72 14.60
N TYR A 330 1.26 -17.50 14.70
CA TYR A 330 0.46 -16.29 14.52
C TYR A 330 0.02 -16.08 13.06
N THR A 331 0.86 -16.38 12.08
CA THR A 331 0.48 -16.28 10.66
C THR A 331 -0.54 -17.35 10.29
N LEU A 332 -0.37 -18.59 10.80
CA LEU A 332 -1.38 -19.64 10.61
C LEU A 332 -2.74 -19.22 11.16
N ALA A 333 -2.76 -18.71 12.40
CA ALA A 333 -4.01 -18.30 13.05
C ALA A 333 -4.65 -17.10 12.32
N THR A 334 -3.86 -16.13 11.89
CA THR A 334 -4.33 -14.96 11.13
C THR A 334 -4.91 -15.37 9.79
N GLY A 335 -4.18 -16.15 9.01
CA GLY A 335 -4.65 -16.63 7.70
C GLY A 335 -5.98 -17.40 7.82
N LEU A 336 -6.10 -18.29 8.80
CA LEU A 336 -7.34 -19.03 9.06
C LEU A 336 -8.49 -18.09 9.48
N LEU A 337 -8.25 -17.15 10.41
CA LEU A 337 -9.29 -16.21 10.85
C LEU A 337 -9.76 -15.33 9.69
N ILE A 338 -8.83 -14.70 8.97
CA ILE A 338 -9.16 -13.75 7.91
C ILE A 338 -9.78 -14.49 6.72
N GLY A 339 -9.14 -15.56 6.24
CA GLY A 339 -9.63 -16.31 5.07
C GLY A 339 -10.93 -17.04 5.33
N LEU A 340 -10.95 -17.94 6.33
CA LEU A 340 -12.16 -18.70 6.65
C LEU A 340 -13.24 -17.82 7.27
N GLY A 341 -12.85 -16.81 8.06
CA GLY A 341 -13.78 -15.84 8.63
C GLY A 341 -14.48 -14.99 7.57
N ALA A 342 -13.76 -14.56 6.51
CA ALA A 342 -14.37 -13.86 5.38
C ALA A 342 -15.33 -14.77 4.59
N MET A 343 -14.94 -16.01 4.31
CA MET A 343 -15.79 -17.01 3.65
C MET A 343 -17.02 -17.38 4.49
N GLY A 344 -16.85 -17.47 5.80
CA GLY A 344 -17.92 -17.76 6.75
C GLY A 344 -18.77 -16.55 7.14
N GLY A 345 -18.60 -15.38 6.51
CA GLY A 345 -19.38 -14.18 6.79
C GLY A 345 -19.03 -13.45 8.11
N VAL A 346 -18.08 -13.96 8.90
CA VAL A 346 -17.65 -13.31 10.17
C VAL A 346 -17.08 -11.92 9.92
N VAL A 347 -16.23 -11.78 8.89
CA VAL A 347 -15.65 -10.48 8.51
C VAL A 347 -16.76 -9.51 8.09
N SER A 348 -17.78 -9.99 7.35
CA SER A 348 -18.91 -9.16 6.93
C SER A 348 -19.72 -8.63 8.11
N ILE A 349 -19.92 -9.46 9.15
CA ILE A 349 -20.57 -9.03 10.40
C ILE A 349 -19.74 -7.97 11.11
N LEU A 350 -18.42 -8.19 11.24
CA LEU A 350 -17.53 -7.24 11.90
C LEU A 350 -17.47 -5.89 11.15
N VAL A 351 -17.41 -5.92 9.81
CA VAL A 351 -17.48 -4.74 8.96
C VAL A 351 -18.77 -3.93 9.23
N GLY A 352 -19.91 -4.62 9.43
CA GLY A 352 -21.19 -3.96 9.70
C GLY A 352 -21.33 -3.41 11.13
N LEU A 353 -20.56 -3.94 12.09
CA LEU A 353 -20.65 -3.53 13.50
C LEU A 353 -19.70 -2.40 13.87
N VAL A 354 -18.58 -2.26 13.17
CA VAL A 354 -17.52 -1.30 13.51
C VAL A 354 -17.69 -0.01 12.71
N PRO A 355 -17.91 1.14 13.38
CA PRO A 355 -18.07 2.42 12.68
C PRO A 355 -16.73 2.86 12.04
N GLU A 356 -16.80 3.47 10.87
CA GLU A 356 -15.61 3.95 10.13
C GLU A 356 -14.75 4.90 10.99
N ALA A 357 -15.38 5.80 11.77
CA ALA A 357 -14.69 6.74 12.63
C ALA A 357 -13.86 6.08 13.73
N ALA A 358 -14.20 4.86 14.17
CA ALA A 358 -13.42 4.10 15.15
C ALA A 358 -12.19 3.41 14.53
N VAL A 359 -12.25 3.08 13.24
CA VAL A 359 -11.17 2.42 12.49
C VAL A 359 -10.22 3.41 11.84
N ALA A 360 -10.74 4.54 11.36
CA ALA A 360 -9.99 5.59 10.68
C ALA A 360 -8.67 5.99 11.38
N PRO A 361 -8.59 6.12 12.71
CA PRO A 361 -7.35 6.45 13.41
C PRO A 361 -6.22 5.44 13.24
N ILE A 362 -6.52 4.17 12.99
CA ILE A 362 -5.50 3.16 12.73
C ILE A 362 -4.80 3.46 11.41
N LEU A 363 -5.57 3.85 10.40
CA LEU A 363 -5.03 4.24 9.09
C LEU A 363 -4.22 5.53 9.17
N ILE A 364 -4.66 6.50 9.98
CA ILE A 364 -3.88 7.71 10.25
C ILE A 364 -2.51 7.34 10.80
N PHE A 365 -2.46 6.45 11.80
CA PHE A 365 -1.20 5.94 12.34
C PHE A 365 -0.34 5.27 11.28
N VAL A 366 -0.93 4.36 10.48
CA VAL A 366 -0.20 3.65 9.40
C VAL A 366 0.37 4.65 8.40
N GLY A 367 -0.41 5.64 7.98
CA GLY A 367 0.05 6.68 7.06
C GLY A 367 1.22 7.51 7.62
N LEU A 368 1.14 7.87 8.90
CA LEU A 368 2.21 8.60 9.59
C LEU A 368 3.47 7.75 9.74
N GLU A 369 3.34 6.48 10.11
CA GLU A 369 4.48 5.57 10.30
C GLU A 369 5.22 5.31 8.97
N ILE A 370 4.50 5.01 7.88
CA ILE A 370 5.10 4.82 6.56
C ILE A 370 5.82 6.09 6.11
N THR A 371 5.23 7.26 6.35
CA THR A 371 5.84 8.54 6.00
C THR A 371 7.11 8.79 6.82
N ALA A 372 7.07 8.56 8.13
CA ALA A 372 8.23 8.69 9.00
C ALA A 372 9.37 7.76 8.56
N GLN A 373 9.05 6.50 8.23
CA GLN A 373 10.03 5.54 7.72
C GLN A 373 10.68 6.00 6.42
N ALA A 374 9.94 6.63 5.51
CA ALA A 374 10.49 7.12 4.25
C ALA A 374 11.59 8.16 4.49
N PHE A 375 11.44 9.04 5.48
CA PHE A 375 12.48 10.01 5.85
C PHE A 375 13.64 9.36 6.61
N VAL A 376 13.37 8.42 7.51
CA VAL A 376 14.39 7.73 8.32
C VAL A 376 15.25 6.78 7.48
N ALA A 377 14.63 6.03 6.55
CA ALA A 377 15.30 5.05 5.71
C ALA A 377 16.03 5.66 4.50
N THR A 378 15.90 6.97 4.29
CA THR A 378 16.55 7.71 3.21
C THR A 378 17.67 8.59 3.79
N PRO A 379 18.80 8.81 3.09
CA PRO A 379 19.81 9.76 3.53
C PRO A 379 19.20 11.14 3.80
N GLN A 380 19.53 11.79 4.92
CA GLN A 380 18.94 13.10 5.28
C GLN A 380 19.04 14.15 4.17
N ARG A 381 20.14 14.15 3.40
CA ARG A 381 20.30 15.04 2.25
C ARG A 381 19.23 14.85 1.17
N HIS A 382 18.60 13.68 1.10
CA HIS A 382 17.51 13.38 0.15
C HIS A 382 16.12 13.77 0.67
N ALA A 383 15.99 14.34 1.88
CA ALA A 383 14.70 14.79 2.41
C ALA A 383 13.92 15.72 1.45
N PRO A 384 14.57 16.69 0.73
CA PRO A 384 13.88 17.48 -0.29
C PRO A 384 13.33 16.64 -1.44
N ALA A 385 14.01 15.56 -1.82
CA ALA A 385 13.55 14.64 -2.86
C ALA A 385 12.30 13.87 -2.41
N VAL A 386 12.27 13.38 -1.17
CA VAL A 386 11.09 12.74 -0.55
C VAL A 386 9.91 13.73 -0.50
N ALA A 387 10.15 14.98 -0.09
CA ALA A 387 9.12 16.01 -0.03
C ALA A 387 8.54 16.36 -1.41
N LEU A 388 9.39 16.38 -2.45
CA LEU A 388 8.94 16.64 -3.82
C LEU A 388 7.93 15.59 -4.33
N ALA A 389 8.04 14.35 -3.86
CA ALA A 389 7.11 13.28 -4.21
C ALA A 389 5.66 13.55 -3.77
N PHE A 390 5.43 14.41 -2.78
CA PHE A 390 4.07 14.75 -2.33
C PHE A 390 3.30 15.60 -3.32
N VAL A 391 3.98 16.35 -4.19
CA VAL A 391 3.35 17.29 -5.11
C VAL A 391 2.39 16.59 -6.10
N PRO A 392 2.79 15.56 -6.86
CA PRO A 392 1.86 14.84 -7.73
C PRO A 392 0.71 14.18 -6.96
N THR A 393 0.97 13.64 -5.76
CA THR A 393 -0.04 12.99 -4.93
C THR A 393 -1.06 14.01 -4.40
N THR A 394 -0.63 15.23 -4.07
CA THR A 394 -1.54 16.33 -3.69
C THR A 394 -2.49 16.67 -4.84
N ALA A 395 -1.99 16.77 -6.07
CA ALA A 395 -2.82 17.02 -7.23
C ALA A 395 -3.83 15.88 -7.46
N ALA A 396 -3.43 14.62 -7.25
CA ALA A 396 -4.32 13.47 -7.34
C ALA A 396 -5.42 13.54 -6.29
N LEU A 397 -5.09 13.84 -5.01
CA LEU A 397 -6.07 14.01 -3.93
C LEU A 397 -7.10 15.09 -4.29
N ILE A 398 -6.65 16.28 -4.70
CA ILE A 398 -7.56 17.37 -5.06
C ILE A 398 -8.45 16.96 -6.24
N THR A 399 -7.90 16.27 -7.23
CA THR A 399 -8.68 15.80 -8.40
C THR A 399 -9.74 14.77 -7.99
N ILE A 400 -9.42 13.84 -7.07
CA ILE A 400 -10.35 12.84 -6.54
C ILE A 400 -11.51 13.54 -5.81
N GLU A 401 -11.21 14.42 -4.85
CA GLU A 401 -12.22 15.14 -4.07
C GLU A 401 -13.10 16.05 -4.94
N LEU A 402 -12.48 16.79 -5.85
CA LEU A 402 -13.20 17.65 -6.80
C LEU A 402 -14.14 16.83 -7.69
N SER A 403 -13.68 15.68 -8.19
CA SER A 403 -14.52 14.80 -9.01
C SER A 403 -15.69 14.22 -8.22
N GLY A 404 -15.48 13.87 -6.94
CA GLY A 404 -16.53 13.42 -6.04
C GLY A 404 -17.58 14.51 -5.80
N ILE A 405 -17.17 15.74 -5.53
CA ILE A 405 -18.07 16.89 -5.32
C ILE A 405 -18.86 17.19 -6.61
N LEU A 406 -18.19 17.27 -7.75
CA LEU A 406 -18.86 17.53 -9.03
C LEU A 406 -19.85 16.40 -9.38
N GLY A 407 -19.47 15.14 -9.16
CA GLY A 407 -20.34 13.99 -9.37
C GLY A 407 -21.59 14.04 -8.51
N SER A 408 -21.49 14.44 -7.23
CA SER A 408 -22.64 14.61 -6.34
C SER A 408 -23.61 15.71 -6.79
N LEU A 409 -23.11 16.70 -7.54
CA LEU A 409 -23.89 17.78 -8.12
C LEU A 409 -24.40 17.46 -9.55
N GLY A 410 -24.11 16.26 -10.07
CA GLY A 410 -24.44 15.88 -11.44
C GLY A 410 -23.66 16.67 -12.52
N LEU A 411 -22.51 17.24 -12.15
CA LEU A 411 -21.68 18.05 -13.02
C LEU A 411 -20.45 17.27 -13.48
N ALA A 412 -20.07 17.43 -14.75
CA ALA A 412 -18.78 16.96 -15.23
C ALA A 412 -17.71 18.06 -15.06
N ALA A 413 -16.44 17.67 -14.98
CA ALA A 413 -15.31 18.62 -14.88
C ALA A 413 -15.28 19.64 -16.04
N GLY A 414 -15.81 19.26 -17.21
CA GLY A 414 -15.99 20.16 -18.38
C GLY A 414 -17.02 21.28 -18.20
N ALA A 415 -17.81 21.28 -17.12
CA ALA A 415 -18.73 22.37 -16.77
C ALA A 415 -17.96 23.58 -16.21
N ILE A 416 -16.76 23.39 -15.69
CA ILE A 416 -15.88 24.44 -15.16
C ILE A 416 -15.29 25.22 -16.32
N ARG A 417 -15.34 26.57 -16.26
CA ARG A 417 -14.89 27.46 -17.34
C ARG A 417 -13.88 28.50 -16.84
N GLY A 418 -13.23 29.17 -17.78
CA GLY A 418 -12.30 30.28 -17.52
C GLY A 418 -10.98 29.78 -16.87
N GLU A 419 -10.43 30.56 -15.96
CA GLU A 419 -9.15 30.26 -15.30
C GLU A 419 -9.23 29.01 -14.44
N ALA A 420 -10.37 28.77 -13.77
CA ALA A 420 -10.59 27.57 -12.98
C ALA A 420 -10.49 26.28 -13.84
N ALA A 421 -10.93 26.31 -15.09
CA ALA A 421 -10.80 25.17 -16.00
C ALA A 421 -9.32 24.82 -16.28
N ARG A 422 -8.46 25.83 -16.45
CA ARG A 422 -7.01 25.62 -16.62
C ARG A 422 -6.37 25.00 -15.38
N THR A 423 -6.77 25.47 -14.20
CA THR A 423 -6.29 24.93 -12.92
C THR A 423 -6.70 23.46 -12.77
N VAL A 424 -7.95 23.12 -13.07
CA VAL A 424 -8.47 21.73 -13.00
C VAL A 424 -7.75 20.84 -14.01
N GLU A 425 -7.48 21.36 -15.23
CA GLU A 425 -6.71 20.63 -16.23
C GLU A 425 -5.27 20.36 -15.76
N ALA A 426 -4.59 21.35 -15.19
CA ALA A 426 -3.24 21.20 -14.65
C ALA A 426 -3.22 20.19 -13.48
N LEU A 427 -4.21 20.25 -12.57
CA LEU A 427 -4.36 19.28 -11.47
C LEU A 427 -4.55 17.87 -12.00
N ARG A 428 -5.42 17.69 -13.01
CA ARG A 428 -5.65 16.39 -13.64
C ARG A 428 -4.39 15.83 -14.30
N LEU A 429 -3.69 16.65 -15.09
CA LEU A 429 -2.43 16.25 -15.73
C LEU A 429 -1.39 15.86 -14.68
N LEU A 430 -1.22 16.65 -13.62
CA LEU A 430 -0.26 16.37 -12.57
C LEU A 430 -0.66 15.17 -11.72
N GLY A 431 -1.97 14.96 -11.49
CA GLY A 431 -2.52 13.87 -10.72
C GLY A 431 -2.55 12.53 -11.46
N ASN A 432 -2.73 12.53 -12.79
CA ASN A 432 -2.77 11.29 -13.57
C ASN A 432 -1.38 10.62 -13.61
N GLY A 433 -1.29 9.37 -13.15
CA GLY A 433 -0.03 8.64 -13.02
C GLY A 433 0.86 9.18 -11.89
N PHE A 434 0.25 9.81 -10.87
CA PHE A 434 0.92 10.52 -9.77
C PHE A 434 1.99 9.69 -9.05
N ILE A 435 1.78 8.38 -8.86
CA ILE A 435 2.72 7.51 -8.14
C ILE A 435 4.04 7.41 -8.91
N LEU A 436 3.95 7.19 -10.22
CA LEU A 436 5.14 7.11 -11.05
C LEU A 436 5.79 8.49 -11.24
N SER A 437 5.00 9.55 -11.37
CA SER A 437 5.51 10.93 -11.41
C SER A 437 6.27 11.26 -10.13
N ALA A 438 5.70 10.94 -8.96
CA ALA A 438 6.33 11.13 -7.66
C ALA A 438 7.65 10.34 -7.54
N LEU A 439 7.64 9.08 -7.96
CA LEU A 439 8.83 8.23 -7.97
C LEU A 439 9.94 8.81 -8.86
N LEU A 440 9.61 9.16 -10.11
CA LEU A 440 10.58 9.68 -11.08
C LEU A 440 11.15 11.02 -10.65
N TRP A 441 10.30 11.93 -10.14
CA TRP A 441 10.74 13.24 -9.66
C TRP A 441 11.65 13.15 -8.44
N ALA A 442 11.26 12.34 -7.47
CA ALA A 442 12.08 12.14 -6.28
C ALA A 442 13.38 11.40 -6.60
N ALA A 443 13.35 10.43 -7.53
CA ALA A 443 14.55 9.75 -7.98
C ALA A 443 15.50 10.72 -8.71
N ALA A 444 14.99 11.53 -9.64
CA ALA A 444 15.78 12.53 -10.33
C ALA A 444 16.37 13.57 -9.36
N ALA A 445 15.56 14.07 -8.41
CA ALA A 445 16.03 15.01 -7.39
C ALA A 445 17.11 14.41 -6.50
N ALA A 446 16.96 13.17 -6.05
CA ALA A 446 18.00 12.47 -5.27
C ALA A 446 19.31 12.33 -6.06
N MET A 447 19.22 11.99 -7.35
CA MET A 447 20.40 11.91 -8.23
C MET A 447 21.05 13.27 -8.47
N ILE A 448 20.28 14.35 -8.58
CA ILE A 448 20.81 15.73 -8.67
C ILE A 448 21.55 16.08 -7.37
N ILE A 449 20.96 15.79 -6.21
CA ILE A 449 21.59 16.02 -4.89
C ILE A 449 22.90 15.27 -4.78
N ASP A 450 22.96 14.04 -5.30
CA ASP A 450 24.17 13.21 -5.34
C ASP A 450 25.15 13.59 -6.47
N ARG A 451 24.87 14.66 -7.22
CA ARG A 451 25.66 15.14 -8.38
C ARG A 451 25.76 14.11 -9.52
N ARG A 452 24.88 13.12 -9.57
CA ARG A 452 24.80 12.10 -10.61
C ARG A 452 23.85 12.55 -11.72
N LEU A 453 24.24 13.62 -12.44
CA LEU A 453 23.32 14.30 -13.37
C LEU A 453 22.89 13.43 -14.55
N LEU A 454 23.73 12.52 -15.05
CA LEU A 454 23.32 11.55 -16.09
C LEU A 454 22.25 10.57 -15.60
N ALA A 455 22.34 10.12 -14.36
CA ALA A 455 21.32 9.26 -13.78
C ALA A 455 20.00 10.03 -13.58
N ALA A 456 20.06 11.29 -13.15
CA ALA A 456 18.90 12.17 -13.08
C ALA A 456 18.25 12.39 -14.46
N ALA A 457 19.08 12.64 -15.48
CA ALA A 457 18.61 12.77 -16.86
C ALA A 457 17.90 11.50 -17.36
N ALA A 458 18.39 10.30 -16.98
CA ALA A 458 17.74 9.04 -17.33
C ALA A 458 16.33 8.91 -16.72
N PHE A 459 16.14 9.29 -15.43
CA PHE A 459 14.80 9.31 -14.81
C PHE A 459 13.85 10.31 -15.50
N LEU A 460 14.34 11.48 -15.88
CA LEU A 460 13.54 12.47 -16.61
C LEU A 460 13.24 12.02 -18.04
N ALA A 461 14.18 11.33 -18.71
CA ALA A 461 13.94 10.70 -20.00
C ALA A 461 12.87 9.60 -19.92
N ALA A 462 12.87 8.82 -18.85
CA ALA A 462 11.78 7.86 -18.57
C ALA A 462 10.45 8.59 -18.36
N GLY A 463 10.44 9.75 -17.69
CA GLY A 463 9.27 10.63 -17.57
C GLY A 463 8.78 11.16 -18.91
N SER A 464 9.71 11.55 -19.80
CA SER A 464 9.40 11.95 -21.18
C SER A 464 8.67 10.84 -21.95
N LEU A 465 9.20 9.62 -21.92
CA LEU A 465 8.58 8.46 -22.57
C LEU A 465 7.24 8.10 -21.93
N GLY A 466 7.14 8.16 -20.59
CA GLY A 466 5.91 7.92 -19.87
C GLY A 466 4.78 8.90 -20.22
N SER A 467 5.12 10.18 -20.39
CA SER A 467 4.15 11.21 -20.80
C SER A 467 3.65 11.01 -22.22
N LEU A 468 4.49 10.46 -23.11
CA LEU A 468 4.13 10.23 -24.51
C LEU A 468 3.01 9.23 -24.70
N CYS A 469 2.89 8.26 -23.80
CA CYS A 469 1.87 7.19 -23.84
C CYS A 469 0.84 7.26 -22.70
N GLY A 470 0.85 8.35 -21.91
CA GLY A 470 -0.10 8.55 -20.82
C GLY A 470 0.16 7.73 -19.57
N LEU A 471 1.34 7.12 -19.43
CA LEU A 471 1.74 6.43 -18.19
C LEU A 471 1.87 7.41 -17.02
N ILE A 472 2.29 8.65 -17.32
CA ILE A 472 2.19 9.82 -16.44
C ILE A 472 1.57 10.97 -17.20
N HIS A 473 0.91 11.88 -16.48
CA HIS A 473 0.31 13.10 -17.03
C HIS A 473 -0.68 12.87 -18.18
N SER A 474 -1.45 11.77 -18.12
CA SER A 474 -2.49 11.48 -19.13
C SER A 474 -3.51 12.62 -19.19
N PRO A 475 -3.84 13.15 -20.38
CA PRO A 475 -4.90 14.15 -20.55
C PRO A 475 -6.31 13.52 -20.52
N LEU A 476 -6.41 12.19 -20.54
CA LEU A 476 -7.69 11.50 -20.49
C LEU A 476 -8.32 11.62 -19.11
N ALA A 477 -9.64 11.77 -19.06
CA ALA A 477 -10.38 11.83 -17.78
C ALA A 477 -10.21 10.56 -16.94
N SER A 478 -10.05 9.41 -17.60
CA SER A 478 -9.79 8.13 -16.97
C SER A 478 -8.34 7.97 -16.44
N GLY A 479 -7.43 8.86 -16.79
CA GLY A 479 -5.99 8.70 -16.50
C GLY A 479 -5.33 7.55 -17.27
N GLY A 480 -6.02 6.97 -18.26
CA GLY A 480 -5.59 5.75 -18.97
C GLY A 480 -4.44 5.97 -19.95
N LEU A 481 -3.87 4.82 -20.38
CA LEU A 481 -2.84 4.77 -21.43
C LEU A 481 -3.44 5.03 -22.81
N PHE A 482 -2.63 5.57 -23.71
CA PHE A 482 -2.96 5.76 -25.11
C PHE A 482 -1.72 5.55 -26.00
N TRP A 483 -1.94 5.29 -27.28
CA TRP A 483 -0.84 5.25 -28.25
C TRP A 483 -0.36 6.68 -28.54
N PRO A 484 0.94 6.90 -28.78
CA PRO A 484 1.47 8.19 -29.16
C PRO A 484 0.66 8.85 -30.28
N GLY A 485 0.17 10.07 -30.04
CA GLY A 485 -0.74 10.78 -30.97
C GLY A 485 -2.22 10.41 -30.83
N GLY A 486 -2.61 9.37 -30.08
CA GLY A 486 -4.00 8.90 -29.97
C GLY A 486 -4.86 9.66 -28.94
N SER A 487 -4.29 10.57 -28.15
CA SER A 487 -5.04 11.30 -27.11
C SER A 487 -5.91 12.46 -27.63
N GLY A 488 -5.68 12.93 -28.86
CA GLY A 488 -6.31 14.14 -29.39
C GLY A 488 -5.93 15.45 -28.67
N SER A 489 -4.93 15.41 -27.77
CA SER A 489 -4.49 16.53 -26.93
C SER A 489 -3.04 16.91 -27.27
N VAL A 490 -2.71 18.21 -27.13
CA VAL A 490 -1.34 18.73 -27.31
C VAL A 490 -0.44 18.45 -26.09
N TRP A 491 -1.03 18.18 -24.92
CA TRP A 491 -0.31 18.06 -23.65
C TRP A 491 0.76 16.95 -23.64
N PRO A 492 0.53 15.74 -24.17
CA PRO A 492 1.56 14.71 -24.19
C PRO A 492 2.83 15.16 -24.91
N GLY A 493 2.68 15.83 -26.05
CA GLY A 493 3.82 16.37 -26.79
C GLY A 493 4.59 17.46 -26.04
N LEU A 494 3.87 18.39 -25.41
CA LEU A 494 4.48 19.49 -24.63
C LEU A 494 5.20 18.95 -23.38
N LEU A 495 4.59 18.02 -22.65
CA LEU A 495 5.19 17.42 -21.45
C LEU A 495 6.39 16.54 -21.82
N THR A 496 6.27 15.73 -22.86
CA THR A 496 7.39 14.96 -23.42
C THR A 496 8.57 15.85 -23.79
N GLY A 497 8.29 16.96 -24.48
CA GLY A 497 9.30 17.96 -24.83
C GLY A 497 9.92 18.63 -23.61
N GLY A 498 9.11 19.02 -22.61
CA GLY A 498 9.59 19.64 -21.36
C GLY A 498 10.52 18.72 -20.58
N TYR A 499 10.14 17.46 -20.38
CA TYR A 499 10.98 16.45 -19.76
C TYR A 499 12.26 16.17 -20.57
N GLY A 500 12.14 16.07 -21.89
CA GLY A 500 13.28 15.86 -22.79
C GLY A 500 14.29 16.99 -22.74
N LEU A 501 13.81 18.25 -22.75
CA LEU A 501 14.67 19.44 -22.62
C LEU A 501 15.39 19.46 -21.26
N LEU A 502 14.67 19.15 -20.17
CA LEU A 502 15.28 19.09 -18.85
C LEU A 502 16.30 17.95 -18.73
N ALA A 503 16.00 16.78 -19.29
CA ALA A 503 16.95 15.66 -19.35
C ALA A 503 18.21 16.02 -20.16
N GLY A 504 18.03 16.69 -21.33
CA GLY A 504 19.12 17.18 -22.16
C GLY A 504 19.99 18.19 -21.43
N LEU A 505 19.37 19.15 -20.73
CA LEU A 505 20.09 20.14 -19.92
C LEU A 505 20.94 19.46 -18.85
N LEU A 506 20.39 18.48 -18.10
CA LEU A 506 21.15 17.76 -17.07
C LEU A 506 22.30 16.94 -17.67
N ALA A 507 22.08 16.33 -18.84
CA ALA A 507 23.14 15.61 -19.55
C ALA A 507 24.27 16.55 -19.99
N LEU A 508 23.93 17.74 -20.47
CA LEU A 508 24.93 18.77 -20.83
C LEU A 508 25.72 19.27 -19.60
N LEU A 509 25.06 19.38 -18.45
CA LEU A 509 25.68 19.84 -17.20
C LEU A 509 26.47 18.72 -16.48
N ALA A 510 26.35 17.47 -16.88
CA ALA A 510 26.96 16.31 -16.21
C ALA A 510 28.49 16.47 -16.00
N PRO A 511 29.30 16.94 -16.98
CA PRO A 511 30.75 17.11 -16.78
C PRO A 511 31.11 18.07 -15.64
N TRP A 512 30.29 19.11 -15.43
CA TRP A 512 30.52 20.08 -14.34
C TRP A 512 30.09 19.56 -12.97
N GLY A 513 29.09 18.69 -12.92
CA GLY A 513 28.63 18.03 -11.69
C GLY A 513 29.70 17.10 -11.11
N GLU A 514 30.36 16.32 -11.94
CA GLU A 514 31.40 15.38 -11.56
C GLU A 514 32.72 16.08 -11.16
N ALA A 515 33.10 17.15 -11.85
CA ALA A 515 34.30 17.92 -11.55
C ALA A 515 34.25 18.59 -10.17
N GLY A 516 33.10 19.04 -9.69
CA GLY A 516 32.92 19.61 -8.34
C GLY A 516 32.98 18.59 -7.20
N GLY A 517 32.84 17.30 -7.49
CA GLY A 517 32.91 16.19 -6.50
C GLY A 517 34.32 15.84 -6.07
N SER A 518 35.32 16.09 -6.92
CA SER A 518 36.73 15.82 -6.61
C SER A 518 37.38 16.88 -5.71
N ALA A 519 36.80 18.09 -5.64
CA ALA A 519 37.36 19.20 -4.85
C ALA A 519 36.89 19.23 -3.37
N THR A 520 35.81 18.48 -3.00
CA THR A 520 35.29 18.45 -1.63
C THR A 520 35.47 17.09 -0.95
N GLY A 521 36.57 16.40 -1.25
CA GLY A 521 36.96 15.12 -0.64
C GLY A 521 37.39 15.22 0.84
N ALA A 522 36.72 16.04 1.65
CA ALA A 522 37.00 16.24 3.07
C ALA A 522 35.73 16.10 3.95
N ASP A 523 34.83 15.19 3.61
CA ASP A 523 33.86 14.73 4.61
C ASP A 523 34.11 13.24 4.89
N ARG A 524 35.17 13.00 5.70
CA ARG A 524 35.43 11.71 6.32
C ARG A 524 34.32 11.46 7.33
N ASP A 525 33.50 10.46 7.07
CA ASP A 525 32.59 9.87 8.03
C ASP A 525 33.33 9.58 9.36
N PRO A 526 32.99 10.26 10.47
CA PRO A 526 33.66 10.05 11.76
C PRO A 526 33.46 8.66 12.35
N HIS A 527 32.53 7.86 11.80
CA HIS A 527 32.17 6.54 12.31
C HIS A 527 32.97 5.37 11.71
N ARG A 528 33.80 5.61 10.68
CA ARG A 528 34.58 4.52 10.06
C ARG A 528 35.91 4.20 10.78
N SER A 529 36.31 4.96 11.79
CA SER A 529 37.58 4.78 12.53
C SER A 529 37.47 3.94 13.81
N GLN A 530 36.32 3.35 14.13
CA GLN A 530 36.16 2.52 15.34
C GLN A 530 36.02 1.01 15.09
N GLU A 531 36.04 0.53 13.85
CA GLU A 531 35.93 -0.92 13.57
C GLU A 531 37.25 -1.63 13.28
N THR A 532 38.40 -1.01 13.50
CA THR A 532 39.70 -1.67 13.26
C THR A 532 40.51 -2.02 14.54
N HIS A 533 39.94 -1.86 15.73
CA HIS A 533 40.57 -2.33 16.98
C HIS A 533 39.51 -2.78 17.99
N ALA A 534 38.94 -3.98 17.81
CA ALA A 534 38.47 -4.86 18.88
C ALA A 534 38.28 -6.28 18.33
#